data_32e18d68b9cc9ce6b2fa76dc06f6a67d
#
_entry.id   32e18d68b9cc9ce6b2fa76dc06f6a67d
#
_cell.length_a   1.000
_cell.length_b   1.000
_cell.length_c   1.000
_cell.angle_alpha   90.00
_cell.angle_beta   90.00
_cell.angle_gamma   90.00
#
_symmetry.space_group_name_H-M   'P 1'
#
loop_
_entity.id
_entity.type
_entity.pdbx_description
1 polymer ?
#
loop_
_entity_poly.entity_id
_entity_poly.type
_entity_poly.pdbx_seq_one_letter_code
_entity_poly.pdbx_strand_id
1 'polypeptide(L)'
;MRTVLILLTLCFCQPALALTIAAGTPEGTYYQIAQDIDQVAEKDGIPIDIVRTNGSFDNINLLGAGKVDLAILQLDALKFAADALQARAGLNMLAELKVVLNLYFEEIHVIAKDDNIRSLEQLEGKKVAVGPKNGGSALTAEVLFTLYGVRAEKFFDAPVEALQKLQTGTLDALIFVGGAPVPAFEKLDRTFHFVKLPANPFIEQIYQKRKIAPAVYPWAGEAETYTVPSVIMTRDRKDEVYGAVIQKLVLAILTNKEKLDATGHPKWKTSMVRYFSNATGYPPANNIIQTYNLVDILGYQIIRKQPSAK
;
A
#
# COMPACT_ATOMS: atom_id res chain seq x y z
N MET A 1 -49.74 14.59 49.60
CA MET A 1 -48.94 15.14 48.48
C MET A 1 -47.80 14.17 48.21
N ARG A 2 -47.86 13.43 47.11
CA ARG A 2 -46.75 12.52 46.68
C ARG A 2 -45.89 13.28 45.68
N THR A 3 -44.65 13.57 46.04
CA THR A 3 -43.66 14.22 45.16
C THR A 3 -43.09 13.15 44.21
N VAL A 4 -43.40 13.25 42.91
CA VAL A 4 -42.81 12.41 41.86
C VAL A 4 -41.47 13.00 41.49
N LEU A 5 -40.40 12.30 41.83
CA LEU A 5 -39.03 12.67 41.40
C LEU A 5 -38.80 12.12 39.97
N ILE A 6 -38.82 13.03 38.99
CA ILE A 6 -38.49 12.70 37.59
C ILE A 6 -36.97 12.67 37.49
N LEU A 7 -36.37 11.47 37.43
CA LEU A 7 -34.96 11.30 37.08
C LEU A 7 -34.79 11.59 35.58
N LEU A 8 -34.28 12.75 35.22
CA LEU A 8 -33.79 13.04 33.87
C LEU A 8 -32.46 12.28 33.64
N THR A 9 -32.51 11.17 32.96
CA THR A 9 -31.31 10.49 32.42
C THR A 9 -30.77 11.36 31.27
N LEU A 10 -29.78 12.18 31.56
CA LEU A 10 -28.96 12.85 30.52
C LEU A 10 -28.17 11.74 29.78
N CYS A 11 -28.67 11.36 28.61
CA CYS A 11 -27.92 10.57 27.67
C CYS A 11 -26.76 11.43 27.16
N PHE A 12 -25.59 11.31 27.74
CA PHE A 12 -24.37 11.88 27.19
C PHE A 12 -24.06 11.13 25.90
N CYS A 13 -24.53 11.67 24.77
CA CYS A 13 -24.06 11.27 23.46
C CYS A 13 -22.59 11.72 23.39
N GLN A 14 -21.66 10.82 23.74
CA GLN A 14 -20.25 11.08 23.49
C GLN A 14 -20.09 11.17 21.96
N PRO A 15 -19.46 12.23 21.42
CA PRO A 15 -19.16 12.27 20.00
C PRO A 15 -18.32 11.03 19.65
N ALA A 16 -18.77 10.27 18.67
CA ALA A 16 -18.01 9.15 18.17
C ALA A 16 -16.63 9.68 17.74
N LEU A 17 -15.57 9.08 18.26
CA LEU A 17 -14.21 9.45 17.88
C LEU A 17 -14.01 9.02 16.42
N ALA A 18 -14.02 10.00 15.50
CA ALA A 18 -13.69 9.73 14.11
C ALA A 18 -12.23 9.30 14.01
N LEU A 19 -11.96 8.16 13.35
CA LEU A 19 -10.61 7.72 13.05
C LEU A 19 -10.15 8.33 11.73
N THR A 20 -8.90 8.72 11.66
CA THR A 20 -8.27 9.19 10.42
C THR A 20 -7.44 8.09 9.78
N ILE A 21 -7.59 7.86 8.46
CA ILE A 21 -6.80 6.88 7.72
C ILE A 21 -6.05 7.54 6.55
N ALA A 22 -4.71 7.48 6.57
CA ALA A 22 -3.91 7.86 5.41
C ALA A 22 -3.98 6.74 4.36
N ALA A 23 -4.39 7.12 3.13
CA ALA A 23 -4.60 6.19 2.03
C ALA A 23 -3.63 6.46 0.87
N GLY A 24 -4.12 6.97 -0.24
CA GLY A 24 -3.34 7.25 -1.44
C GLY A 24 -4.07 8.24 -2.33
N THR A 25 -3.73 8.23 -3.62
CA THR A 25 -4.48 9.01 -4.61
C THR A 25 -5.86 8.40 -4.84
N PRO A 26 -6.90 9.20 -5.20
CA PRO A 26 -8.26 8.70 -5.40
C PRO A 26 -8.38 7.60 -6.47
N GLU A 27 -7.47 7.58 -7.43
CA GLU A 27 -7.42 6.62 -8.53
C GLU A 27 -6.60 5.36 -8.19
N GLY A 28 -6.10 5.27 -6.94
CA GLY A 28 -5.32 4.15 -6.43
C GLY A 28 -6.15 3.22 -5.56
N THR A 29 -5.67 2.00 -5.41
CA THR A 29 -6.35 0.95 -4.64
C THR A 29 -6.51 1.29 -3.16
N TYR A 30 -5.53 1.95 -2.52
CA TYR A 30 -5.61 2.33 -1.10
C TYR A 30 -6.82 3.20 -0.78
N TYR A 31 -7.11 4.16 -1.66
CA TYR A 31 -8.25 5.04 -1.46
C TYR A 31 -9.58 4.28 -1.54
N GLN A 32 -9.71 3.37 -2.51
CA GLN A 32 -10.90 2.53 -2.65
C GLN A 32 -11.09 1.61 -1.44
N ILE A 33 -10.00 0.97 -0.97
CA ILE A 33 -10.04 0.13 0.25
C ILE A 33 -10.43 0.95 1.49
N ALA A 34 -9.92 2.18 1.62
CA ALA A 34 -10.30 3.06 2.72
C ALA A 34 -11.78 3.43 2.68
N GLN A 35 -12.35 3.70 1.49
CA GLN A 35 -13.78 3.94 1.30
C GLN A 35 -14.62 2.70 1.66
N ASP A 36 -14.20 1.51 1.26
CA ASP A 36 -14.87 0.26 1.61
C ASP A 36 -14.88 0.04 3.14
N ILE A 37 -13.76 0.36 3.81
CA ILE A 37 -13.65 0.26 5.28
C ILE A 37 -14.58 1.27 5.94
N ASP A 38 -14.61 2.53 5.49
CA ASP A 38 -15.48 3.58 6.01
C ASP A 38 -16.95 3.16 5.94
N GLN A 39 -17.40 2.65 4.79
CA GLN A 39 -18.77 2.19 4.59
C GLN A 39 -19.23 1.07 5.55
N VAL A 40 -18.33 0.23 6.02
CA VAL A 40 -18.68 -0.82 6.98
C VAL A 40 -18.50 -0.36 8.41
N ALA A 41 -17.52 0.50 8.69
CA ALA A 41 -17.23 1.04 10.01
C ALA A 41 -18.26 2.07 10.47
N GLU A 42 -18.77 2.91 9.56
CA GLU A 42 -19.79 3.92 9.85
C GLU A 42 -21.06 3.31 10.42
N LYS A 43 -21.47 2.12 9.93
CA LYS A 43 -22.64 1.37 10.44
C LYS A 43 -22.50 0.95 11.89
N ASP A 44 -21.27 0.75 12.34
CA ASP A 44 -20.94 0.40 13.72
C ASP A 44 -20.59 1.66 14.55
N GLY A 45 -20.87 2.85 14.01
CA GLY A 45 -20.65 4.14 14.68
C GLY A 45 -19.17 4.51 14.81
N ILE A 46 -18.34 4.10 13.84
CA ILE A 46 -16.93 4.47 13.72
C ILE A 46 -16.73 5.20 12.40
N PRO A 47 -17.00 6.51 12.32
CA PRO A 47 -16.74 7.28 11.11
C PRO A 47 -15.23 7.35 10.84
N ILE A 48 -14.83 7.31 9.56
CA ILE A 48 -13.45 7.36 9.15
C ILE A 48 -13.22 8.54 8.20
N ASP A 49 -12.31 9.43 8.59
CA ASP A 49 -11.85 10.51 7.72
C ASP A 49 -10.68 10.01 6.86
N ILE A 50 -10.90 9.95 5.54
CA ILE A 50 -9.89 9.46 4.59
C ILE A 50 -8.99 10.61 4.17
N VAL A 51 -7.71 10.52 4.54
CA VAL A 51 -6.66 11.48 4.17
C VAL A 51 -6.01 11.06 2.86
N ARG A 52 -6.15 11.91 1.82
CA ARG A 52 -5.48 11.72 0.53
C ARG A 52 -4.00 11.99 0.66
N THR A 53 -3.18 11.13 0.08
CA THR A 53 -1.72 11.22 0.11
C THR A 53 -1.12 10.77 -1.22
N ASN A 54 0.21 10.82 -1.31
CA ASN A 54 0.94 10.26 -2.45
C ASN A 54 1.25 8.75 -2.28
N GLY A 55 0.89 8.16 -1.14
CA GLY A 55 1.07 6.73 -0.85
C GLY A 55 2.00 6.47 0.34
N SER A 56 2.70 5.34 0.32
CA SER A 56 3.29 4.71 1.51
C SER A 56 4.22 5.60 2.33
N PHE A 57 5.10 6.40 1.74
CA PHE A 57 6.01 7.25 2.53
C PHE A 57 5.30 8.42 3.18
N ASP A 58 4.34 9.08 2.49
CA ASP A 58 3.50 10.10 3.12
C ASP A 58 2.71 9.49 4.27
N ASN A 59 2.17 8.28 4.09
CA ASN A 59 1.39 7.57 5.10
C ASN A 59 2.23 7.23 6.33
N ILE A 60 3.45 6.72 6.13
CA ILE A 60 4.42 6.45 7.19
C ILE A 60 4.75 7.73 7.97
N ASN A 61 5.00 8.83 7.27
CA ASN A 61 5.34 10.10 7.88
C ASN A 61 4.17 10.69 8.70
N LEU A 62 2.95 10.65 8.15
CA LEU A 62 1.74 11.10 8.86
C LEU A 62 1.47 10.26 10.09
N LEU A 63 1.58 8.93 9.98
CA LEU A 63 1.40 8.01 11.09
C LEU A 63 2.46 8.21 12.17
N GLY A 64 3.74 8.28 11.79
CA GLY A 64 4.85 8.52 12.71
C GLY A 64 4.73 9.85 13.45
N ALA A 65 4.26 10.90 12.77
CA ALA A 65 4.00 12.21 13.37
C ALA A 65 2.70 12.27 14.22
N GLY A 66 1.91 11.20 14.28
CA GLY A 66 0.64 11.16 15.00
C GLY A 66 -0.45 12.04 14.39
N LYS A 67 -0.35 12.36 13.09
CA LYS A 67 -1.32 13.18 12.35
C LYS A 67 -2.49 12.36 11.80
N VAL A 68 -2.35 11.05 11.76
CA VAL A 68 -3.41 10.10 11.42
C VAL A 68 -3.40 8.94 12.41
N ASP A 69 -4.53 8.26 12.53
CA ASP A 69 -4.70 7.11 13.42
C ASP A 69 -4.26 5.80 12.75
N LEU A 70 -4.53 5.72 11.46
CA LEU A 70 -4.28 4.55 10.62
C LEU A 70 -3.55 4.95 9.34
N ALA A 71 -2.79 4.02 8.79
CA ALA A 71 -2.10 4.20 7.52
C ALA A 71 -2.11 2.90 6.71
N ILE A 72 -2.50 2.97 5.43
CA ILE A 72 -2.32 1.88 4.47
C ILE A 72 -0.95 2.06 3.81
N LEU A 73 -0.13 1.01 3.80
CA LEU A 73 1.23 1.11 3.27
C LEU A 73 1.79 -0.24 2.79
N GLN A 74 2.78 -0.17 1.93
CA GLN A 74 3.58 -1.30 1.46
C GLN A 74 4.62 -1.68 2.53
N LEU A 75 4.85 -2.98 2.69
CA LEU A 75 5.84 -3.46 3.67
C LEU A 75 7.28 -3.17 3.27
N ASP A 76 7.63 -3.14 1.98
CA ASP A 76 8.95 -2.74 1.52
C ASP A 76 9.27 -1.28 1.84
N ALA A 77 8.28 -0.37 1.66
CA ALA A 77 8.39 1.03 2.04
C ALA A 77 8.56 1.21 3.55
N LEU A 78 7.81 0.44 4.36
CA LEU A 78 7.96 0.44 5.82
C LEU A 78 9.36 -0.02 6.24
N LYS A 79 9.82 -1.14 5.69
CA LYS A 79 11.16 -1.69 5.98
C LYS A 79 12.24 -0.69 5.61
N PHE A 80 12.16 -0.10 4.40
CA PHE A 80 13.12 0.90 3.96
C PHE A 80 13.15 2.13 4.87
N ALA A 81 11.97 2.66 5.25
CA ALA A 81 11.88 3.82 6.14
C ALA A 81 12.47 3.52 7.53
N ALA A 82 12.16 2.33 8.07
CA ALA A 82 12.68 1.90 9.36
C ALA A 82 14.20 1.73 9.36
N ASP A 83 14.76 1.08 8.35
CA ASP A 83 16.21 0.90 8.22
C ASP A 83 16.93 2.25 8.03
N ALA A 84 16.34 3.15 7.23
CA ALA A 84 16.90 4.48 7.03
C ALA A 84 16.91 5.30 8.32
N LEU A 85 15.86 5.22 9.13
CA LEU A 85 15.76 5.93 10.41
C LEU A 85 16.74 5.33 11.44
N GLN A 86 16.83 4.01 11.49
CA GLN A 86 17.79 3.31 12.35
C GLN A 86 19.22 3.70 12.00
N ALA A 87 19.57 3.69 10.71
CA ALA A 87 20.92 4.01 10.24
C ALA A 87 21.32 5.48 10.46
N ARG A 88 20.36 6.43 10.34
CA ARG A 88 20.64 7.87 10.46
C ARG A 88 20.55 8.41 11.87
N ALA A 89 19.64 7.89 12.68
CA ALA A 89 19.30 8.44 13.99
C ALA A 89 19.34 7.41 15.13
N GLY A 90 19.61 6.14 14.86
CA GLY A 90 19.58 5.08 15.87
C GLY A 90 18.17 4.79 16.42
N LEU A 91 17.12 5.28 15.75
CA LEU A 91 15.75 5.17 16.21
C LEU A 91 15.05 3.94 15.62
N ASN A 92 14.40 3.16 16.47
CA ASN A 92 13.60 2.00 16.07
C ASN A 92 12.13 2.39 15.90
N MET A 93 11.77 2.90 14.73
CA MET A 93 10.40 3.28 14.40
C MET A 93 9.40 2.11 14.56
N LEU A 94 9.82 0.89 14.26
CA LEU A 94 8.94 -0.29 14.29
C LEU A 94 8.48 -0.66 15.71
N ALA A 95 9.21 -0.23 16.74
CA ALA A 95 8.81 -0.49 18.13
C ALA A 95 7.54 0.25 18.52
N GLU A 96 7.23 1.37 17.88
CA GLU A 96 6.06 2.19 18.15
C GLU A 96 4.86 1.89 17.24
N LEU A 97 5.04 1.02 16.26
CA LEU A 97 4.02 0.69 15.27
C LEU A 97 3.41 -0.70 15.53
N LYS A 98 2.11 -0.80 15.26
CA LYS A 98 1.34 -2.05 15.34
C LYS A 98 0.64 -2.32 14.02
N VAL A 99 0.58 -3.59 13.64
CA VAL A 99 -0.21 -4.04 12.47
C VAL A 99 -1.66 -4.21 12.90
N VAL A 100 -2.55 -3.48 12.27
CA VAL A 100 -4.00 -3.63 12.46
C VAL A 100 -4.53 -4.77 11.62
N LEU A 101 -4.21 -4.76 10.33
CA LEU A 101 -4.62 -5.79 9.37
C LEU A 101 -3.55 -6.00 8.29
N ASN A 102 -3.36 -7.25 7.90
CA ASN A 102 -2.77 -7.58 6.59
C ASN A 102 -3.88 -7.44 5.54
N LEU A 103 -3.62 -6.68 4.50
CA LEU A 103 -4.61 -6.46 3.45
C LEU A 103 -4.48 -7.48 2.32
N TYR A 104 -3.62 -7.22 1.37
CA TYR A 104 -3.48 -8.02 0.15
C TYR A 104 -2.07 -7.86 -0.41
N PHE A 105 -1.77 -8.63 -1.45
CA PHE A 105 -0.58 -8.42 -2.28
C PHE A 105 -0.90 -7.42 -3.39
N GLU A 106 -0.02 -6.44 -3.56
CA GLU A 106 -0.07 -5.43 -4.61
C GLU A 106 0.80 -5.88 -5.77
N GLU A 107 0.29 -5.81 -6.97
CA GLU A 107 1.02 -6.13 -8.18
C GLU A 107 1.90 -4.96 -8.61
N ILE A 108 3.11 -5.27 -9.07
CA ILE A 108 3.99 -4.30 -9.72
C ILE A 108 3.56 -4.23 -11.19
N HIS A 109 2.93 -3.12 -11.58
CA HIS A 109 2.51 -2.86 -12.94
C HIS A 109 3.63 -2.12 -13.66
N VAL A 110 4.18 -2.70 -14.71
CA VAL A 110 5.07 -2.01 -15.65
C VAL A 110 4.36 -1.98 -16.98
N ILE A 111 3.95 -0.81 -17.43
CA ILE A 111 3.09 -0.63 -18.60
C ILE A 111 3.82 0.24 -19.63
N ALA A 112 3.81 -0.18 -20.87
CA ALA A 112 4.31 0.56 -22.03
C ALA A 112 3.30 0.52 -23.17
N LYS A 113 3.55 1.38 -24.19
CA LYS A 113 2.78 1.43 -25.44
C LYS A 113 3.63 1.09 -26.65
N ASP A 114 4.92 1.38 -26.61
CA ASP A 114 5.88 1.06 -27.66
C ASP A 114 6.19 -0.45 -27.67
N ASP A 115 5.87 -1.13 -28.77
CA ASP A 115 6.10 -2.56 -28.95
C ASP A 115 7.56 -3.00 -28.82
N ASN A 116 8.51 -2.08 -28.93
CA ASN A 116 9.92 -2.35 -28.70
C ASN A 116 10.29 -2.43 -27.20
N ILE A 117 9.38 -2.07 -26.28
CA ILE A 117 9.61 -2.13 -24.86
C ILE A 117 8.83 -3.30 -24.26
N ARG A 118 9.42 -4.50 -24.28
CA ARG A 118 8.79 -5.76 -23.83
C ARG A 118 9.39 -6.33 -22.55
N SER A 119 10.58 -5.87 -22.13
CA SER A 119 11.23 -6.27 -20.88
C SER A 119 11.83 -5.06 -20.15
N LEU A 120 12.04 -5.21 -18.84
CA LEU A 120 12.49 -4.12 -17.98
C LEU A 120 13.84 -3.54 -18.41
N GLU A 121 14.74 -4.36 -18.94
CA GLU A 121 16.06 -3.92 -19.41
C GLU A 121 15.98 -2.94 -20.58
N GLN A 122 14.88 -2.99 -21.36
CA GLN A 122 14.65 -2.05 -22.48
C GLN A 122 14.21 -0.66 -22.01
N LEU A 123 14.08 -0.46 -20.69
CA LEU A 123 13.87 0.85 -20.09
C LEU A 123 15.19 1.63 -19.88
N GLU A 124 16.37 1.07 -20.21
CA GLU A 124 17.63 1.81 -20.15
C GLU A 124 17.55 3.10 -20.98
N GLY A 125 17.82 4.26 -20.35
CA GLY A 125 17.75 5.58 -20.97
C GLY A 125 16.35 6.09 -21.31
N LYS A 126 15.28 5.36 -20.96
CA LYS A 126 13.89 5.71 -21.25
C LYS A 126 13.29 6.63 -20.18
N LYS A 127 12.25 7.37 -20.58
CA LYS A 127 11.45 8.24 -19.70
C LYS A 127 10.36 7.42 -19.03
N VAL A 128 10.49 7.20 -17.72
CA VAL A 128 9.59 6.29 -16.97
C VAL A 128 8.92 7.03 -15.83
N ALA A 129 7.59 7.05 -15.80
CA ALA A 129 6.86 7.44 -14.61
C ALA A 129 6.98 6.35 -13.55
N VAL A 130 7.31 6.73 -12.32
CA VAL A 130 7.55 5.81 -11.19
C VAL A 130 6.56 6.03 -10.05
N GLY A 131 5.45 6.71 -10.32
CA GLY A 131 4.49 7.12 -9.30
C GLY A 131 4.92 8.38 -8.53
N PRO A 132 4.06 8.90 -7.65
CA PRO A 132 4.34 10.10 -6.87
C PRO A 132 5.62 9.99 -6.02
N LYS A 133 6.32 11.10 -5.83
CA LYS A 133 7.65 11.15 -5.20
C LYS A 133 7.70 10.50 -3.80
N ASN A 134 6.64 10.63 -3.02
CA ASN A 134 6.52 10.04 -1.68
C ASN A 134 5.64 8.79 -1.68
N GLY A 135 5.41 8.18 -2.84
CA GLY A 135 4.70 6.91 -3.00
C GLY A 135 5.62 5.70 -2.84
N GLY A 136 5.04 4.56 -2.49
CA GLY A 136 5.77 3.29 -2.43
C GLY A 136 6.24 2.82 -3.81
N SER A 137 5.48 3.13 -4.88
CA SER A 137 5.86 2.78 -6.27
C SER A 137 7.21 3.33 -6.67
N ALA A 138 7.55 4.56 -6.25
CA ALA A 138 8.84 5.17 -6.56
C ALA A 138 10.02 4.40 -5.92
N LEU A 139 9.84 3.88 -4.70
CA LEU A 139 10.83 3.01 -4.08
C LEU A 139 10.96 1.69 -4.83
N THR A 140 9.83 1.01 -5.08
CA THR A 140 9.84 -0.27 -5.77
C THR A 140 10.49 -0.15 -7.16
N ALA A 141 10.20 0.92 -7.90
CA ALA A 141 10.88 1.21 -9.17
C ALA A 141 12.39 1.36 -9.01
N GLU A 142 12.86 2.05 -7.95
CA GLU A 142 14.29 2.19 -7.66
C GLU A 142 14.95 0.84 -7.37
N VAL A 143 14.28 -0.03 -6.61
CA VAL A 143 14.72 -1.41 -6.34
C VAL A 143 14.84 -2.18 -7.66
N LEU A 144 13.80 -2.14 -8.50
CA LEU A 144 13.83 -2.80 -9.81
C LEU A 144 15.00 -2.30 -10.67
N PHE A 145 15.12 -0.99 -10.87
CA PHE A 145 16.20 -0.41 -11.68
C PHE A 145 17.58 -0.77 -11.14
N THR A 146 17.76 -0.78 -9.83
CA THR A 146 19.02 -1.18 -9.20
C THR A 146 19.35 -2.65 -9.47
N LEU A 147 18.38 -3.55 -9.29
CA LEU A 147 18.60 -5.00 -9.40
C LEU A 147 18.72 -5.49 -10.83
N TYR A 148 18.10 -4.80 -11.79
CA TYR A 148 18.27 -5.09 -13.23
C TYR A 148 19.39 -4.28 -13.89
N GLY A 149 20.00 -3.33 -13.16
CA GLY A 149 21.05 -2.48 -13.69
C GLY A 149 20.57 -1.46 -14.73
N VAL A 150 19.32 -1.04 -14.67
CA VAL A 150 18.66 -0.09 -15.57
C VAL A 150 18.80 1.33 -15.04
N ARG A 151 19.09 2.29 -15.90
CA ARG A 151 19.13 3.72 -15.61
C ARG A 151 18.09 4.44 -16.46
N ALA A 152 16.90 4.62 -15.95
CA ALA A 152 15.82 5.37 -16.58
C ALA A 152 15.78 6.82 -16.10
N GLU A 153 15.27 7.72 -16.95
CA GLU A 153 14.89 9.07 -16.55
C GLU A 153 13.54 9.00 -15.81
N LYS A 154 13.54 9.30 -14.50
CA LYS A 154 12.38 9.09 -13.63
C LYS A 154 11.48 10.32 -13.56
N PHE A 155 10.17 10.11 -13.75
CA PHE A 155 9.10 11.09 -13.59
C PHE A 155 8.18 10.67 -12.44
N PHE A 156 7.79 11.62 -11.61
CA PHE A 156 7.02 11.36 -10.38
C PHE A 156 5.55 11.72 -10.53
N ASP A 157 4.95 11.27 -11.61
CA ASP A 157 3.56 11.55 -11.95
C ASP A 157 2.59 10.59 -11.24
N ALA A 158 1.41 11.08 -10.90
CA ALA A 158 0.30 10.22 -10.48
C ALA A 158 -0.19 9.32 -11.64
N PRO A 159 -0.85 8.17 -11.36
CA PRO A 159 -1.18 7.20 -12.41
C PRO A 159 -1.92 7.78 -13.61
N VAL A 160 -2.93 8.63 -13.39
CA VAL A 160 -3.72 9.23 -14.47
C VAL A 160 -2.88 10.17 -15.34
N GLU A 161 -2.06 11.01 -14.72
CA GLU A 161 -1.14 11.91 -15.43
C GLU A 161 -0.08 11.13 -16.23
N ALA A 162 0.50 10.10 -15.61
CA ALA A 162 1.46 9.21 -16.27
C ALA A 162 0.85 8.53 -17.50
N LEU A 163 -0.40 8.04 -17.41
CA LEU A 163 -1.11 7.45 -18.54
C LEU A 163 -1.34 8.43 -19.68
N GLN A 164 -1.71 9.67 -19.40
CA GLN A 164 -1.88 10.72 -20.42
C GLN A 164 -0.55 10.99 -21.15
N LYS A 165 0.54 11.10 -20.41
CA LYS A 165 1.88 11.32 -20.96
C LYS A 165 2.36 10.10 -21.78
N LEU A 166 2.05 8.87 -21.33
CA LEU A 166 2.35 7.64 -22.04
C LEU A 166 1.52 7.54 -23.33
N GLN A 167 0.25 7.94 -23.29
CA GLN A 167 -0.62 7.99 -24.48
C GLN A 167 -0.08 8.92 -25.57
N THR A 168 0.45 10.07 -25.18
CA THR A 168 1.01 11.07 -26.10
C THR A 168 2.46 10.82 -26.50
N GLY A 169 3.11 9.79 -25.96
CA GLY A 169 4.52 9.48 -26.21
C GLY A 169 5.52 10.42 -25.51
N THR A 170 5.05 11.21 -24.54
CA THR A 170 5.92 12.05 -23.69
C THR A 170 6.69 11.20 -22.67
N LEU A 171 6.12 10.08 -22.27
CA LEU A 171 6.75 9.01 -21.48
C LEU A 171 6.83 7.73 -22.31
N ASP A 172 7.81 6.90 -22.04
CA ASP A 172 8.01 5.60 -22.67
C ASP A 172 7.32 4.46 -21.90
N ALA A 173 7.27 4.56 -20.57
CA ALA A 173 6.64 3.57 -19.71
C ALA A 173 6.18 4.19 -18.38
N LEU A 174 5.37 3.43 -17.64
CA LEU A 174 5.06 3.72 -16.24
C LEU A 174 5.28 2.48 -15.38
N ILE A 175 5.72 2.70 -14.14
CA ILE A 175 5.78 1.71 -13.07
C ILE A 175 4.87 2.17 -11.95
N PHE A 176 3.94 1.30 -11.54
CA PHE A 176 3.03 1.57 -10.43
C PHE A 176 2.79 0.30 -9.62
N VAL A 177 2.79 0.42 -8.31
CA VAL A 177 2.48 -0.67 -7.38
C VAL A 177 1.12 -0.42 -6.76
N GLY A 178 0.24 -1.38 -6.91
CA GLY A 178 -1.13 -1.28 -6.40
C GLY A 178 -1.90 -2.58 -6.58
N GLY A 179 -2.92 -2.77 -5.78
CA GLY A 179 -3.77 -3.96 -5.88
C GLY A 179 -4.57 -3.97 -7.18
N ALA A 180 -4.35 -4.97 -8.02
CA ALA A 180 -5.08 -5.14 -9.27
C ALA A 180 -6.55 -5.60 -9.03
N PRO A 181 -7.55 -5.04 -9.75
CA PRO A 181 -7.41 -3.99 -10.75
C PRO A 181 -7.18 -2.61 -10.15
N VAL A 182 -6.19 -1.87 -10.65
CA VAL A 182 -6.02 -0.45 -10.33
C VAL A 182 -7.03 0.35 -11.14
N PRO A 183 -7.90 1.18 -10.54
CA PRO A 183 -8.97 1.87 -11.26
C PRO A 183 -8.49 2.68 -12.47
N ALA A 184 -7.34 3.33 -12.36
CA ALA A 184 -6.75 4.08 -13.45
C ALA A 184 -6.41 3.24 -14.69
N PHE A 185 -6.21 1.92 -14.53
CA PHE A 185 -5.75 1.01 -15.61
C PHE A 185 -6.86 0.17 -16.23
N GLU A 186 -8.06 0.16 -15.65
CA GLU A 186 -9.14 -0.73 -16.11
C GLU A 186 -9.59 -0.47 -17.55
N LYS A 187 -9.55 0.81 -17.98
CA LYS A 187 -10.11 1.26 -19.27
C LYS A 187 -9.05 1.50 -20.35
N LEU A 188 -7.86 0.94 -20.19
CA LEU A 188 -6.84 1.02 -21.24
C LEU A 188 -7.27 0.19 -22.46
N ASP A 189 -6.76 0.55 -23.63
CA ASP A 189 -6.97 -0.20 -24.85
C ASP A 189 -5.79 -1.16 -25.13
N ARG A 190 -5.92 -1.98 -26.18
CA ARG A 190 -4.93 -2.99 -26.55
C ARG A 190 -3.63 -2.45 -27.17
N THR A 191 -3.48 -1.14 -27.27
CA THR A 191 -2.20 -0.52 -27.64
C THR A 191 -1.22 -0.49 -26.46
N PHE A 192 -1.73 -0.65 -25.23
CA PHE A 192 -0.93 -0.82 -24.04
C PHE A 192 -0.63 -2.29 -23.76
N HIS A 193 0.48 -2.55 -23.11
CA HIS A 193 0.85 -3.90 -22.69
C HIS A 193 1.70 -3.86 -21.41
N PHE A 194 1.77 -5.00 -20.73
CA PHE A 194 2.69 -5.20 -19.64
C PHE A 194 4.11 -5.47 -20.15
N VAL A 195 5.08 -4.77 -19.56
CA VAL A 195 6.51 -5.03 -19.73
C VAL A 195 6.90 -6.15 -18.78
N LYS A 196 7.60 -7.16 -19.29
CA LYS A 196 8.03 -8.33 -18.50
C LYS A 196 9.10 -7.93 -17.49
N LEU A 197 9.00 -8.51 -16.30
CA LEU A 197 10.04 -8.51 -15.29
C LEU A 197 10.76 -9.87 -15.38
N PRO A 198 11.93 -9.97 -16.01
CA PRO A 198 12.64 -11.24 -16.13
C PRO A 198 12.96 -11.84 -14.77
N ALA A 199 13.13 -13.16 -14.72
CA ALA A 199 13.52 -13.85 -13.49
C ALA A 199 14.84 -13.29 -12.96
N ASN A 200 14.86 -12.92 -11.69
CA ASN A 200 16.03 -12.40 -11.01
C ASN A 200 16.07 -12.94 -9.58
N PRO A 201 17.07 -13.77 -9.22
CA PRO A 201 17.15 -14.40 -7.90
C PRO A 201 17.15 -13.40 -6.72
N PHE A 202 17.63 -12.19 -6.93
CA PHE A 202 17.63 -11.16 -5.88
C PHE A 202 16.25 -10.53 -5.70
N ILE A 203 15.49 -10.34 -6.78
CA ILE A 203 14.11 -9.87 -6.71
C ILE A 203 13.22 -10.91 -6.03
N GLU A 204 13.41 -12.19 -6.34
CA GLU A 204 12.64 -13.28 -5.75
C GLU A 204 12.88 -13.49 -4.25
N GLN A 205 13.95 -12.91 -3.70
CA GLN A 205 14.16 -12.82 -2.26
C GLN A 205 13.35 -11.71 -1.58
N ILE A 206 12.95 -10.68 -2.34
CA ILE A 206 12.25 -9.48 -1.82
C ILE A 206 10.76 -9.57 -2.13
N TYR A 207 10.41 -9.96 -3.36
CA TYR A 207 9.05 -9.94 -3.88
C TYR A 207 8.59 -11.32 -4.34
N GLN A 208 7.29 -11.59 -4.16
CA GLN A 208 6.70 -12.85 -4.60
C GLN A 208 6.23 -12.76 -6.04
N LYS A 209 6.63 -13.72 -6.87
CA LYS A 209 6.15 -13.84 -8.24
C LYS A 209 4.68 -14.26 -8.28
N ARG A 210 3.88 -13.56 -9.07
CA ARG A 210 2.45 -13.84 -9.27
C ARG A 210 2.01 -13.55 -10.70
N LYS A 211 0.80 -13.97 -11.05
CA LYS A 211 0.15 -13.69 -12.32
C LYS A 211 -1.04 -12.74 -12.13
N ILE A 212 -1.17 -11.81 -13.07
CA ILE A 212 -2.38 -11.02 -13.27
C ILE A 212 -3.21 -11.78 -14.30
N ALA A 213 -4.39 -12.26 -13.89
CA ALA A 213 -5.27 -13.02 -14.77
C ALA A 213 -5.86 -12.12 -15.88
N PRO A 214 -6.15 -12.67 -17.08
CA PRO A 214 -6.72 -11.90 -18.20
C PRO A 214 -8.04 -11.19 -17.87
N ALA A 215 -8.82 -11.75 -16.95
CA ALA A 215 -10.09 -11.14 -16.51
C ALA A 215 -9.91 -9.84 -15.71
N VAL A 216 -8.70 -9.57 -15.17
CA VAL A 216 -8.40 -8.35 -14.39
C VAL A 216 -8.24 -7.16 -15.32
N TYR A 217 -7.48 -7.35 -16.40
CA TYR A 217 -7.24 -6.32 -17.42
C TYR A 217 -7.43 -6.92 -18.82
N PRO A 218 -8.67 -6.86 -19.40
CA PRO A 218 -8.96 -7.47 -20.71
C PRO A 218 -8.12 -6.93 -21.87
N TRP A 219 -7.48 -5.76 -21.69
CA TRP A 219 -6.61 -5.14 -22.68
C TRP A 219 -5.23 -5.80 -22.75
N ALA A 220 -4.73 -6.39 -21.66
CA ALA A 220 -3.34 -6.84 -21.55
C ALA A 220 -3.16 -8.37 -21.65
N GLY A 221 -4.20 -9.16 -21.44
CA GLY A 221 -4.08 -10.61 -21.32
C GLY A 221 -3.46 -11.06 -20.00
N GLU A 222 -2.90 -12.29 -19.93
CA GLU A 222 -2.17 -12.78 -18.76
C GLU A 222 -0.79 -12.13 -18.69
N ALA A 223 -0.42 -11.67 -17.49
CA ALA A 223 0.91 -11.12 -17.24
C ALA A 223 1.53 -11.73 -15.98
N GLU A 224 2.82 -12.07 -16.04
CA GLU A 224 3.61 -12.39 -14.86
C GLU A 224 4.21 -11.13 -14.28
N THR A 225 4.13 -10.99 -12.95
CA THR A 225 4.72 -9.87 -12.22
C THR A 225 5.17 -10.29 -10.84
N TYR A 226 5.76 -9.36 -10.09
CA TYR A 226 6.05 -9.52 -8.68
C TYR A 226 5.06 -8.72 -7.83
N THR A 227 4.95 -9.09 -6.55
CA THR A 227 3.99 -8.48 -5.64
C THR A 227 4.62 -8.06 -4.32
N VAL A 228 4.05 -7.02 -3.73
CA VAL A 228 4.42 -6.44 -2.43
C VAL A 228 3.25 -6.60 -1.46
N PRO A 229 3.45 -7.07 -0.22
CA PRO A 229 2.39 -7.09 0.78
C PRO A 229 2.00 -5.67 1.20
N SER A 230 0.69 -5.42 1.40
CA SER A 230 0.16 -4.20 2.00
C SER A 230 -0.53 -4.46 3.33
N VAL A 231 -0.49 -3.46 4.20
CA VAL A 231 -0.99 -3.54 5.57
C VAL A 231 -1.69 -2.26 5.99
N ILE A 232 -2.57 -2.37 7.00
CA ILE A 232 -2.99 -1.23 7.81
C ILE A 232 -2.17 -1.22 9.09
N MET A 233 -1.57 -0.07 9.38
CA MET A 233 -0.77 0.17 10.57
C MET A 233 -1.41 1.22 11.46
N THR A 234 -1.11 1.15 12.77
CA THR A 234 -1.40 2.17 13.76
C THR A 234 -0.21 2.39 14.68
N ARG A 235 -0.23 3.46 15.48
CA ARG A 235 0.74 3.66 16.56
C ARG A 235 0.29 2.98 17.84
N ASP A 236 1.24 2.49 18.62
CA ASP A 236 1.00 1.99 19.98
C ASP A 236 0.83 3.19 20.94
N ARG A 237 -0.39 3.65 21.11
CA ARG A 237 -0.71 4.78 22.00
C ARG A 237 -0.76 4.40 23.48
N LYS A 238 -0.75 3.11 23.82
CA LYS A 238 -0.97 2.59 25.17
C LYS A 238 -2.25 3.15 25.84
N ASP A 239 -3.26 3.42 25.04
CA ASP A 239 -4.56 3.98 25.40
C ASP A 239 -5.63 2.90 25.17
N GLU A 240 -6.28 2.48 26.27
CA GLU A 240 -7.28 1.41 26.24
C GLU A 240 -8.54 1.79 25.43
N VAL A 241 -8.96 3.05 25.51
CA VAL A 241 -10.13 3.54 24.76
C VAL A 241 -9.83 3.50 23.26
N TYR A 242 -8.66 4.01 22.87
CA TYR A 242 -8.22 3.94 21.48
C TYR A 242 -8.08 2.50 20.99
N GLY A 243 -7.47 1.63 21.80
CA GLY A 243 -7.35 0.20 21.52
C GLY A 243 -8.70 -0.49 21.29
N ALA A 244 -9.71 -0.16 22.10
CA ALA A 244 -11.06 -0.69 21.96
C ALA A 244 -11.73 -0.22 20.65
N VAL A 245 -11.53 1.05 20.23
CA VAL A 245 -12.04 1.56 18.95
C VAL A 245 -11.40 0.83 17.77
N ILE A 246 -10.08 0.61 17.79
CA ILE A 246 -9.38 -0.15 16.73
C ILE A 246 -9.87 -1.60 16.69
N GLN A 247 -10.08 -2.27 17.85
CA GLN A 247 -10.65 -3.61 17.90
C GLN A 247 -12.06 -3.66 17.30
N LYS A 248 -12.89 -2.67 17.62
CA LYS A 248 -14.24 -2.55 17.04
C LYS A 248 -14.20 -2.37 15.53
N LEU A 249 -13.26 -1.55 15.00
CA LEU A 249 -13.04 -1.39 13.57
C LEU A 249 -12.64 -2.71 12.90
N VAL A 250 -11.69 -3.45 13.47
CA VAL A 250 -11.28 -4.76 12.96
C VAL A 250 -12.46 -5.73 12.94
N LEU A 251 -13.27 -5.75 14.00
CA LEU A 251 -14.46 -6.58 14.06
C LEU A 251 -15.48 -6.19 12.99
N ALA A 252 -15.73 -4.89 12.78
CA ALA A 252 -16.62 -4.40 11.72
C ALA A 252 -16.16 -4.89 10.34
N ILE A 253 -14.87 -4.82 10.04
CA ILE A 253 -14.30 -5.31 8.77
C ILE A 253 -14.49 -6.84 8.65
N LEU A 254 -14.16 -7.60 9.69
CA LEU A 254 -14.27 -9.07 9.70
C LEU A 254 -15.72 -9.54 9.53
N THR A 255 -16.64 -8.93 10.26
CA THR A 255 -18.07 -9.27 10.22
C THR A 255 -18.69 -8.95 8.87
N ASN A 256 -18.22 -7.89 8.20
CA ASN A 256 -18.69 -7.49 6.88
C ASN A 256 -17.84 -8.06 5.73
N LYS A 257 -16.96 -9.02 5.98
CA LYS A 257 -16.01 -9.55 4.98
C LYS A 257 -16.71 -10.08 3.73
N GLU A 258 -17.81 -10.80 3.87
CA GLU A 258 -18.59 -11.32 2.75
C GLU A 258 -19.17 -10.19 1.88
N LYS A 259 -19.65 -9.11 2.52
CA LYS A 259 -20.13 -7.93 1.81
C LYS A 259 -18.98 -7.23 1.07
N LEU A 260 -17.83 -7.05 1.72
CA LEU A 260 -16.64 -6.47 1.11
C LEU A 260 -16.16 -7.31 -0.09
N ASP A 261 -16.21 -8.64 0.00
CA ASP A 261 -15.90 -9.56 -1.11
C ASP A 261 -16.87 -9.39 -2.29
N ALA A 262 -18.14 -9.13 -2.00
CA ALA A 262 -19.18 -9.04 -3.02
C ALA A 262 -19.25 -7.68 -3.70
N THR A 263 -19.07 -6.58 -2.96
CA THR A 263 -19.36 -5.23 -3.42
C THR A 263 -18.20 -4.24 -3.33
N GLY A 264 -17.16 -4.56 -2.55
CA GLY A 264 -15.97 -3.73 -2.42
C GLY A 264 -14.94 -3.98 -3.53
N HIS A 265 -13.78 -3.35 -3.38
CA HIS A 265 -12.68 -3.55 -4.32
C HIS A 265 -12.34 -5.04 -4.48
N PRO A 266 -12.07 -5.56 -5.69
CA PRO A 266 -11.80 -6.99 -5.93
C PRO A 266 -10.69 -7.61 -5.07
N LYS A 267 -9.77 -6.80 -4.56
CA LYS A 267 -8.72 -7.23 -3.62
C LYS A 267 -9.24 -7.77 -2.30
N TRP A 268 -10.44 -7.45 -1.90
CA TRP A 268 -11.05 -8.06 -0.72
C TRP A 268 -11.17 -9.57 -0.84
N LYS A 269 -11.47 -10.11 -2.03
CA LYS A 269 -11.58 -11.56 -2.30
C LYS A 269 -10.27 -12.31 -2.03
N THR A 270 -9.14 -11.64 -2.22
CA THR A 270 -7.79 -12.21 -2.03
C THR A 270 -7.08 -11.66 -0.79
N SER A 271 -7.79 -10.86 0.03
CA SER A 271 -7.22 -10.26 1.23
C SER A 271 -6.85 -11.31 2.28
N MET A 272 -5.80 -11.03 3.05
CA MET A 272 -5.29 -11.87 4.12
C MET A 272 -5.98 -11.63 5.47
N VAL A 273 -7.02 -10.82 5.48
CA VAL A 273 -7.75 -10.36 6.69
C VAL A 273 -8.25 -11.52 7.57
N ARG A 274 -8.50 -12.68 6.98
CA ARG A 274 -9.00 -13.86 7.71
C ARG A 274 -7.98 -14.51 8.67
N TYR A 275 -6.68 -14.21 8.53
CA TYR A 275 -5.62 -14.89 9.28
C TYR A 275 -5.36 -14.33 10.68
N PHE A 276 -5.89 -13.15 11.02
CA PHE A 276 -5.68 -12.50 12.31
C PHE A 276 -6.82 -12.63 13.31
N SER A 277 -7.89 -13.35 12.98
CA SER A 277 -9.10 -13.47 13.83
C SER A 277 -8.87 -14.09 15.23
N ASN A 278 -7.70 -14.69 15.47
CA ASN A 278 -7.37 -15.36 16.72
C ASN A 278 -6.34 -14.59 17.58
N ALA A 279 -5.91 -13.40 17.16
CA ALA A 279 -4.91 -12.65 17.93
C ALA A 279 -5.57 -11.74 18.95
N THR A 280 -5.36 -12.01 20.22
CA THR A 280 -5.80 -11.19 21.36
C THR A 280 -5.04 -9.88 21.52
N GLY A 281 -4.22 -9.51 20.54
CA GLY A 281 -3.47 -8.27 20.48
C GLY A 281 -2.88 -8.03 19.08
N TYR A 282 -2.64 -6.76 18.72
CA TYR A 282 -2.03 -6.40 17.46
C TYR A 282 -0.56 -6.83 17.45
N PRO A 283 -0.10 -7.60 16.45
CA PRO A 283 1.30 -8.00 16.37
C PRO A 283 2.20 -6.77 16.18
N PRO A 284 3.40 -6.76 16.80
CA PRO A 284 4.41 -5.75 16.52
C PRO A 284 4.77 -5.74 15.03
N ALA A 285 5.11 -4.55 14.50
CA ALA A 285 5.50 -4.41 13.10
C ALA A 285 6.69 -5.29 12.69
N ASN A 286 7.64 -5.53 13.61
CA ASN A 286 8.78 -6.44 13.37
C ASN A 286 8.36 -7.86 12.99
N ASN A 287 7.29 -8.40 13.59
CA ASN A 287 6.87 -9.77 13.32
C ASN A 287 6.38 -9.94 11.88
N ILE A 288 5.70 -8.93 11.33
CA ILE A 288 5.20 -9.01 9.96
C ILE A 288 6.34 -8.88 8.95
N ILE A 289 7.32 -8.01 9.21
CA ILE A 289 8.51 -7.87 8.37
C ILE A 289 9.29 -9.20 8.31
N GLN A 290 9.46 -9.88 9.46
CA GLN A 290 10.09 -11.19 9.52
C GLN A 290 9.28 -12.27 8.79
N THR A 291 7.95 -12.25 8.92
CA THR A 291 7.06 -13.22 8.25
C THR A 291 7.17 -13.17 6.73
N TYR A 292 7.36 -11.99 6.16
CA TYR A 292 7.52 -11.82 4.71
C TYR A 292 8.96 -11.86 4.22
N ASN A 293 9.90 -12.14 5.13
CA ASN A 293 11.33 -12.31 4.80
C ASN A 293 11.89 -11.15 3.95
N LEU A 294 11.49 -9.93 4.29
CA LEU A 294 11.96 -8.72 3.59
C LEU A 294 13.46 -8.54 3.85
N VAL A 295 14.23 -8.76 2.82
CA VAL A 295 15.70 -8.61 2.83
C VAL A 295 16.05 -7.12 3.05
N ASP A 296 17.18 -6.88 3.67
CA ASP A 296 17.73 -5.54 3.89
C ASP A 296 18.00 -4.80 2.56
N ILE A 297 16.99 -4.08 2.09
CA ILE A 297 17.03 -3.31 0.83
C ILE A 297 18.09 -2.19 0.93
N LEU A 298 18.27 -1.61 2.10
CA LEU A 298 19.29 -0.58 2.36
C LEU A 298 20.72 -1.13 2.30
N GLY A 299 20.97 -2.27 2.94
CA GLY A 299 22.25 -2.93 2.90
C GLY A 299 22.69 -3.26 1.48
N TYR A 300 21.74 -3.69 0.65
CA TYR A 300 21.97 -3.99 -0.75
C TYR A 300 22.33 -2.74 -1.59
N GLN A 301 21.69 -1.61 -1.35
CA GLN A 301 21.99 -0.34 -2.03
C GLN A 301 23.33 0.25 -1.58
N ILE A 302 23.71 0.11 -0.32
CA ILE A 302 25.00 0.58 0.21
C ILE A 302 26.16 -0.21 -0.40
N ILE A 303 26.03 -1.52 -0.51
CA ILE A 303 27.06 -2.40 -1.10
C ILE A 303 27.32 -2.06 -2.57
N ARG A 304 26.26 -1.75 -3.35
CA ARG A 304 26.41 -1.38 -4.77
C ARG A 304 26.91 0.06 -5.01
N LYS A 305 26.73 0.98 -4.05
CA LYS A 305 27.22 2.36 -4.18
C LYS A 305 28.69 2.52 -3.79
N GLN A 306 29.34 1.51 -3.20
CA GLN A 306 30.78 1.52 -3.05
C GLN A 306 31.40 1.19 -4.42
N PRO A 307 32.16 2.12 -5.05
CA PRO A 307 32.91 1.78 -6.24
C PRO A 307 33.89 0.66 -5.83
N SER A 308 33.93 -0.40 -6.65
CA SER A 308 34.97 -1.42 -6.51
C SER A 308 36.30 -0.71 -6.39
N ALA A 309 36.88 -0.75 -5.21
CA ALA A 309 38.28 -0.33 -5.01
C ALA A 309 39.14 -1.09 -6.02
N LYS A 310 39.69 -0.35 -6.99
CA LYS A 310 40.69 -0.85 -7.92
C LYS A 310 42.02 -0.95 -7.15
#